data_083f50debd2ec6e9d838ae6435156896
#
_entry.id   083f50debd2ec6e9d838ae6435156896
#
_cell.length_a   1.000
_cell.length_b   1.000
_cell.length_c   1.000
_cell.angle_alpha   90.00
_cell.angle_beta   90.00
_cell.angle_gamma   90.00
#
_symmetry.space_group_name_H-M   'P 1'
#
loop_
_entity.id
_entity.type
_entity.pdbx_description
1 polymer ?
#
loop_
_entity_poly.entity_id
_entity_poly.type
_entity_poly.pdbx_seq_one_letter_code
_entity_poly.pdbx_strand_id
1 'polypeptide(L)'
;MTKKGKIKTAIIILFSAAVLFAAFSVTGKTLMKLAYPMKYTEYVEKYSGEYGVESELVYAVIKTESSFNPNAVSDADAVGLMQMTPETFEWIKTKLGEEDKDLSLYDPETSVKYGTFFLGYLLDEFENTDTVLAAYHAGRGRVNGWLEDEKISSDGKTLNEIPIPETAHYVKKVNKALNVYNNLY
;
A
#
# COMPACT_ATOMS: atom_id res chain seq x y z
N MET A 1 50.23 -29.75 6.39
CA MET A 1 48.91 -29.85 7.02
C MET A 1 48.35 -31.24 6.79
N THR A 2 47.97 -31.94 7.84
CA THR A 2 47.37 -33.26 7.75
C THR A 2 45.95 -33.21 7.14
N LYS A 3 45.48 -34.28 6.52
CA LYS A 3 44.12 -34.38 5.96
C LYS A 3 43.06 -34.00 6.97
N LYS A 4 43.22 -34.36 8.26
CA LYS A 4 42.36 -33.95 9.37
C LYS A 4 42.39 -32.44 9.64
N GLY A 5 43.55 -31.78 9.47
CA GLY A 5 43.66 -30.33 9.66
C GLY A 5 42.90 -29.56 8.55
N LYS A 6 43.00 -29.99 7.28
CA LYS A 6 42.26 -29.40 6.18
C LYS A 6 40.75 -29.51 6.32
N ILE A 7 40.25 -30.66 6.84
CA ILE A 7 38.81 -30.85 7.12
C ILE A 7 38.34 -29.94 8.23
N LYS A 8 39.08 -29.79 9.37
CA LYS A 8 38.71 -28.88 10.43
C LYS A 8 38.65 -27.42 9.97
N THR A 9 39.63 -26.99 9.17
CA THR A 9 39.65 -25.64 8.59
C THR A 9 38.44 -25.40 7.66
N ALA A 10 38.09 -26.36 6.80
CA ALA A 10 36.92 -26.25 5.93
C ALA A 10 35.60 -26.15 6.73
N ILE A 11 35.45 -26.92 7.82
CA ILE A 11 34.26 -26.85 8.68
C ILE A 11 34.16 -25.48 9.34
N ILE A 12 35.26 -24.91 9.84
CA ILE A 12 35.28 -23.60 10.46
C ILE A 12 34.88 -22.52 9.44
N ILE A 13 35.41 -22.58 8.22
CA ILE A 13 35.07 -21.62 7.16
C ILE A 13 33.56 -21.71 6.82
N LEU A 14 33.03 -22.91 6.65
CA LEU A 14 31.60 -23.11 6.36
C LEU A 14 30.70 -22.61 7.49
N PHE A 15 31.07 -22.89 8.74
CA PHE A 15 30.34 -22.40 9.90
C PHE A 15 30.39 -20.86 10.01
N SER A 16 31.55 -20.25 9.79
CA SER A 16 31.70 -18.78 9.79
C SER A 16 30.87 -18.14 8.69
N ALA A 17 30.88 -18.72 7.48
CA ALA A 17 30.07 -18.25 6.34
C ALA A 17 28.55 -18.34 6.67
N ALA A 18 28.11 -19.43 7.28
CA ALA A 18 26.71 -19.60 7.69
C ALA A 18 26.29 -18.56 8.76
N VAL A 19 27.15 -18.30 9.75
CA VAL A 19 26.89 -17.27 10.77
C VAL A 19 26.82 -15.87 10.18
N LEU A 20 27.75 -15.53 9.26
CA LEU A 20 27.73 -14.24 8.56
C LEU A 20 26.50 -14.09 7.69
N PHE A 21 26.09 -15.12 6.99
CA PHE A 21 24.85 -15.14 6.18
C PHE A 21 23.61 -14.94 7.05
N ALA A 22 23.52 -15.64 8.18
CA ALA A 22 22.42 -15.47 9.12
C ALA A 22 22.38 -14.04 9.69
N ALA A 23 23.51 -13.48 10.10
CA ALA A 23 23.61 -12.11 10.58
C ALA A 23 23.19 -11.10 9.51
N PHE A 24 23.63 -11.27 8.27
CA PHE A 24 23.26 -10.43 7.14
C PHE A 24 21.75 -10.50 6.85
N SER A 25 21.16 -11.69 6.89
CA SER A 25 19.73 -11.88 6.65
C SER A 25 18.88 -11.21 7.75
N VAL A 26 19.27 -11.35 9.01
CA VAL A 26 18.58 -10.69 10.16
C VAL A 26 18.69 -9.17 10.05
N THR A 27 19.87 -8.65 9.74
CA THR A 27 20.08 -7.20 9.58
C THR A 27 19.25 -6.66 8.39
N GLY A 28 19.21 -7.38 7.27
CA GLY A 28 18.42 -7.03 6.10
C GLY A 28 16.92 -6.94 6.41
N LYS A 29 16.36 -7.94 7.09
CA LYS A 29 14.95 -7.92 7.51
C LYS A 29 14.65 -6.77 8.47
N THR A 30 15.54 -6.48 9.41
CA THR A 30 15.37 -5.36 10.35
C THR A 30 15.35 -4.02 9.63
N LEU A 31 16.27 -3.80 8.69
CA LEU A 31 16.28 -2.58 7.86
C LEU A 31 15.02 -2.45 7.02
N MET A 32 14.53 -3.56 6.45
CA MET A 32 13.26 -3.55 5.69
C MET A 32 12.08 -3.20 6.58
N LYS A 33 11.98 -3.72 7.80
CA LYS A 33 10.92 -3.35 8.76
C LYS A 33 10.97 -1.88 9.18
N LEU A 34 12.16 -1.29 9.28
CA LEU A 34 12.30 0.15 9.50
C LEU A 34 11.84 0.99 8.29
N ALA A 35 12.12 0.51 7.08
CA ALA A 35 11.69 1.19 5.85
C ALA A 35 10.19 1.02 5.55
N TYR A 36 9.60 -0.11 5.95
CA TYR A 36 8.19 -0.46 5.76
C TYR A 36 7.54 -0.79 7.12
N PRO A 37 7.35 0.22 7.99
CA PRO A 37 6.79 -0.03 9.31
C PRO A 37 5.30 -0.32 9.24
N MET A 38 4.79 -1.10 10.19
CA MET A 38 3.36 -1.20 10.49
C MET A 38 3.03 -0.23 11.62
N LYS A 39 2.60 0.99 11.28
CA LYS A 39 2.10 1.98 12.24
C LYS A 39 0.58 2.03 12.18
N TYR A 40 -0.04 2.54 13.24
CA TYR A 40 -1.50 2.65 13.35
C TYR A 40 -2.22 1.31 13.19
N THR A 41 -1.61 0.23 13.66
CA THR A 41 -2.06 -1.16 13.47
C THR A 41 -3.49 -1.37 13.96
N GLU A 42 -3.85 -0.78 15.08
CA GLU A 42 -5.21 -0.84 15.63
C GLU A 42 -6.26 -0.36 14.62
N TYR A 43 -6.02 0.78 13.98
CA TYR A 43 -6.94 1.35 12.99
C TYR A 43 -6.93 0.56 11.68
N VAL A 44 -5.74 0.18 11.21
CA VAL A 44 -5.63 -0.58 9.96
C VAL A 44 -6.35 -1.92 10.09
N GLU A 45 -6.11 -2.70 11.13
CA GLU A 45 -6.76 -4.00 11.32
C GLU A 45 -8.27 -3.87 11.51
N LYS A 46 -8.71 -2.89 12.31
CA LYS A 46 -10.13 -2.61 12.53
C LYS A 46 -10.86 -2.36 11.21
N TYR A 47 -10.38 -1.40 10.43
CA TYR A 47 -11.08 -0.96 9.22
C TYR A 47 -10.84 -1.86 8.01
N SER A 48 -9.71 -2.58 7.95
CA SER A 48 -9.50 -3.67 7.00
C SER A 48 -10.52 -4.78 7.17
N GLY A 49 -10.76 -5.20 8.41
CA GLY A 49 -11.79 -6.20 8.74
C GLY A 49 -13.21 -5.70 8.50
N GLU A 50 -13.49 -4.42 8.78
CA GLU A 50 -14.82 -3.81 8.61
C GLU A 50 -15.20 -3.67 7.14
N TYR A 51 -14.26 -3.28 6.29
CA TYR A 51 -14.51 -2.98 4.86
C TYR A 51 -13.99 -4.06 3.90
N GLY A 52 -13.51 -5.21 4.41
CA GLY A 52 -13.08 -6.34 3.58
C GLY A 52 -11.83 -6.07 2.73
N VAL A 53 -10.92 -5.22 3.21
CA VAL A 53 -9.68 -4.86 2.52
C VAL A 53 -8.50 -5.55 3.20
N GLU A 54 -7.59 -6.15 2.43
CA GLU A 54 -6.35 -6.73 2.99
C GLU A 54 -5.52 -5.65 3.69
N SER A 55 -5.08 -5.90 4.93
CA SER A 55 -4.32 -4.94 5.73
C SER A 55 -3.01 -4.52 5.07
N GLU A 56 -2.36 -5.45 4.37
CA GLU A 56 -1.14 -5.22 3.59
C GLU A 56 -1.35 -4.19 2.47
N LEU A 57 -2.52 -4.21 1.82
CA LEU A 57 -2.88 -3.21 0.81
C LEU A 57 -3.05 -1.84 1.45
N VAL A 58 -3.73 -1.75 2.60
CA VAL A 58 -3.88 -0.49 3.34
C VAL A 58 -2.51 0.07 3.75
N TYR A 59 -1.61 -0.77 4.30
CA TYR A 59 -0.26 -0.35 4.62
C TYR A 59 0.53 0.11 3.40
N ALA A 60 0.38 -0.57 2.26
CA ALA A 60 1.06 -0.20 1.02
C ALA A 60 0.59 1.16 0.48
N VAL A 61 -0.70 1.44 0.58
CA VAL A 61 -1.27 2.75 0.22
C VAL A 61 -0.77 3.82 1.18
N ILE A 62 -0.88 3.67 2.50
CA ILE A 62 -0.38 4.64 3.50
C ILE A 62 1.12 4.91 3.30
N LYS A 63 1.91 3.85 3.05
CA LYS A 63 3.35 3.98 2.77
C LYS A 63 3.63 4.82 1.54
N THR A 64 2.85 4.64 0.49
CA THR A 64 3.05 5.33 -0.79
C THR A 64 2.56 6.78 -0.74
N GLU A 65 1.42 7.02 -0.10
CA GLU A 65 0.74 8.32 -0.02
C GLU A 65 1.47 9.30 0.90
N SER A 66 1.77 8.89 2.12
CA SER A 66 2.27 9.82 3.15
C SER A 66 3.56 9.37 3.83
N SER A 67 4.03 8.14 3.56
CA SER A 67 5.07 7.48 4.38
C SER A 67 4.73 7.51 5.88
N PHE A 68 3.45 7.33 6.23
CA PHE A 68 2.91 7.37 7.60
C PHE A 68 2.99 8.75 8.27
N ASN A 69 3.00 9.84 7.50
CA ASN A 69 2.90 11.20 8.03
C ASN A 69 1.42 11.64 8.07
N PRO A 70 0.79 11.77 9.24
CA PRO A 70 -0.62 12.15 9.35
C PRO A 70 -0.87 13.62 8.96
N ASN A 71 0.18 14.44 8.92
CA ASN A 71 0.11 15.85 8.54
C ASN A 71 0.50 16.11 7.07
N ALA A 72 0.57 15.06 6.25
CA ALA A 72 0.90 15.22 4.83
C ALA A 72 -0.21 15.98 4.10
N VAL A 73 0.19 16.92 3.24
CA VAL A 73 -0.69 17.65 2.32
C VAL A 73 -0.02 17.66 0.96
N SER A 74 -0.76 17.33 -0.09
CA SER A 74 -0.28 17.39 -1.47
C SER A 74 -0.65 18.70 -2.16
N ASP A 75 -0.07 18.95 -3.33
CA ASP A 75 -0.41 20.12 -4.18
C ASP A 75 -1.88 20.09 -4.68
N ALA A 76 -2.53 18.93 -4.60
CA ALA A 76 -3.95 18.73 -4.93
C ALA A 76 -4.87 18.79 -3.70
N ASP A 77 -4.41 19.35 -2.59
CA ASP A 77 -5.12 19.45 -1.31
C ASP A 77 -5.54 18.09 -0.71
N ALA A 78 -4.91 16.99 -1.14
CA ALA A 78 -5.10 15.69 -0.50
C ALA A 78 -4.38 15.66 0.85
N VAL A 79 -5.03 15.08 1.88
CA VAL A 79 -4.65 15.24 3.28
C VAL A 79 -4.51 13.89 3.99
N GLY A 80 -3.59 13.82 4.94
CA GLY A 80 -3.48 12.78 5.95
C GLY A 80 -2.75 11.51 5.47
N LEU A 81 -2.92 10.43 6.25
CA LEU A 81 -2.21 9.17 6.03
C LEU A 81 -2.47 8.56 4.65
N MET A 82 -3.71 8.64 4.18
CA MET A 82 -4.17 8.02 2.95
C MET A 82 -4.46 9.05 1.83
N GLN A 83 -4.03 10.31 2.01
CA GLN A 83 -4.08 11.39 1.03
C GLN A 83 -5.44 11.51 0.35
N MET A 84 -6.48 11.68 1.16
CA MET A 84 -7.82 11.87 0.65
C MET A 84 -8.09 13.35 0.37
N THR A 85 -8.71 13.65 -0.76
CA THR A 85 -9.18 15.02 -1.05
C THR A 85 -10.42 15.34 -0.24
N PRO A 86 -10.65 16.63 0.12
CA PRO A 86 -11.88 17.04 0.82
C PRO A 86 -13.16 16.62 0.10
N GLU A 87 -13.18 16.68 -1.23
CA GLU A 87 -14.33 16.28 -2.05
C GLU A 87 -14.64 14.78 -1.87
N THR A 88 -13.62 13.92 -1.98
CA THR A 88 -13.77 12.47 -1.77
C THR A 88 -14.22 12.16 -0.35
N PHE A 89 -13.68 12.86 0.64
CA PHE A 89 -14.04 12.70 2.05
C PHE A 89 -15.53 13.02 2.30
N GLU A 90 -16.02 14.16 1.81
CA GLU A 90 -17.42 14.53 1.95
C GLU A 90 -18.35 13.57 1.21
N TRP A 91 -17.94 13.10 0.04
CA TRP A 91 -18.68 12.07 -0.69
C TRP A 91 -18.80 10.76 0.11
N ILE A 92 -17.71 10.31 0.74
CA ILE A 92 -17.73 9.09 1.57
C ILE A 92 -18.58 9.28 2.82
N LYS A 93 -18.51 10.43 3.50
CA LYS A 93 -19.39 10.76 4.63
C LYS A 93 -20.85 10.58 4.25
N THR A 94 -21.23 11.09 3.07
CA THR A 94 -22.60 10.91 2.54
C THR A 94 -22.94 9.43 2.35
N LYS A 95 -21.98 8.60 1.85
CA LYS A 95 -22.19 7.16 1.67
C LYS A 95 -22.35 6.41 2.98
N LEU A 96 -21.63 6.81 4.02
CA LEU A 96 -21.69 6.21 5.36
C LEU A 96 -22.85 6.75 6.20
N GLY A 97 -23.55 7.81 5.75
CA GLY A 97 -24.60 8.49 6.52
C GLY A 97 -24.04 9.23 7.75
N GLU A 98 -22.80 9.67 7.69
CA GLU A 98 -22.11 10.37 8.78
C GLU A 98 -22.18 11.87 8.59
N GLU A 99 -22.82 12.56 9.56
CA GLU A 99 -23.01 14.02 9.53
C GLU A 99 -22.04 14.77 10.46
N ASP A 100 -21.12 14.06 11.13
CA ASP A 100 -20.17 14.67 12.06
C ASP A 100 -19.28 15.70 11.33
N LYS A 101 -19.28 16.94 11.85
CA LYS A 101 -18.54 18.07 11.28
C LYS A 101 -17.15 18.24 11.88
N ASP A 102 -16.86 17.54 12.98
CA ASP A 102 -15.60 17.68 13.70
C ASP A 102 -14.53 16.66 13.25
N LEU A 103 -14.88 15.80 12.28
CA LEU A 103 -13.94 14.82 11.71
C LEU A 103 -12.84 15.51 10.89
N SER A 104 -11.62 15.06 11.09
CA SER A 104 -10.43 15.62 10.43
C SER A 104 -9.60 14.53 9.78
N LEU A 105 -9.23 14.71 8.51
CA LEU A 105 -8.30 13.80 7.80
C LEU A 105 -6.88 13.84 8.36
N TYR A 106 -6.52 14.81 9.19
CA TYR A 106 -5.26 14.83 9.94
C TYR A 106 -5.28 13.86 11.13
N ASP A 107 -6.48 13.50 11.60
CA ASP A 107 -6.62 12.43 12.60
C ASP A 107 -6.34 11.07 11.97
N PRO A 108 -5.38 10.29 12.53
CA PRO A 108 -5.01 8.99 11.97
C PRO A 108 -6.17 8.00 11.84
N GLU A 109 -7.05 7.91 12.83
CA GLU A 109 -8.19 6.99 12.79
C GLU A 109 -9.15 7.37 11.66
N THR A 110 -9.51 8.65 11.57
CA THR A 110 -10.37 9.18 10.51
C THR A 110 -9.75 8.90 9.13
N SER A 111 -8.47 9.24 8.93
CA SER A 111 -7.81 9.03 7.64
C SER A 111 -7.80 7.56 7.22
N VAL A 112 -7.50 6.63 8.14
CA VAL A 112 -7.49 5.19 7.85
C VAL A 112 -8.90 4.66 7.61
N LYS A 113 -9.89 5.05 8.43
CA LYS A 113 -11.29 4.64 8.26
C LYS A 113 -11.80 4.95 6.86
N TYR A 114 -11.72 6.22 6.48
CA TYR A 114 -12.31 6.69 5.22
C TYR A 114 -11.51 6.24 4.00
N GLY A 115 -10.18 6.20 4.11
CA GLY A 115 -9.33 5.69 3.02
C GLY A 115 -9.52 4.19 2.78
N THR A 116 -9.67 3.40 3.84
CA THR A 116 -9.94 1.96 3.73
C THR A 116 -11.35 1.69 3.20
N PHE A 117 -12.36 2.45 3.64
CA PHE A 117 -13.70 2.40 3.05
C PHE A 117 -13.64 2.66 1.55
N PHE A 118 -12.91 3.70 1.11
CA PHE A 118 -12.81 4.02 -0.31
C PHE A 118 -12.12 2.92 -1.11
N LEU A 119 -11.06 2.31 -0.56
CA LEU A 119 -10.43 1.14 -1.18
C LEU A 119 -11.41 -0.03 -1.31
N GLY A 120 -12.16 -0.36 -0.26
CA GLY A 120 -13.18 -1.41 -0.29
C GLY A 120 -14.25 -1.13 -1.35
N TYR A 121 -14.75 0.10 -1.40
CA TYR A 121 -15.72 0.54 -2.40
C TYR A 121 -15.20 0.36 -3.84
N LEU A 122 -13.91 0.66 -4.08
CA LEU A 122 -13.29 0.48 -5.39
C LEU A 122 -13.02 -0.99 -5.70
N LEU A 123 -12.70 -1.82 -4.69
CA LEU A 123 -12.54 -3.27 -4.85
C LEU A 123 -13.86 -3.96 -5.19
N ASP A 124 -14.99 -3.46 -4.69
CA ASP A 124 -16.32 -3.96 -5.05
C ASP A 124 -16.71 -3.59 -6.49
N GLU A 125 -16.18 -2.48 -7.02
CA GLU A 125 -16.48 -2.01 -8.37
C GLU A 125 -15.53 -2.59 -9.41
N PHE A 126 -14.24 -2.74 -9.11
CA PHE A 126 -13.21 -3.17 -10.04
C PHE A 126 -12.59 -4.50 -9.63
N GLU A 127 -12.60 -5.48 -10.53
CA GLU A 127 -12.08 -6.82 -10.26
C GLU A 127 -10.53 -6.89 -10.19
N ASN A 128 -9.84 -5.87 -10.73
CA ASN A 128 -8.38 -5.86 -10.88
C ASN A 128 -7.74 -4.83 -9.96
N THR A 129 -6.79 -5.24 -9.12
CA THR A 129 -6.11 -4.38 -8.14
C THR A 129 -5.43 -3.17 -8.79
N ASP A 130 -4.81 -3.31 -9.97
CA ASP A 130 -4.17 -2.19 -10.66
C ASP A 130 -5.21 -1.14 -11.09
N THR A 131 -6.39 -1.59 -11.52
CA THR A 131 -7.52 -0.72 -11.85
C THR A 131 -8.05 0.00 -10.60
N VAL A 132 -8.17 -0.71 -9.47
CA VAL A 132 -8.53 -0.13 -8.16
C VAL A 132 -7.55 0.97 -7.76
N LEU A 133 -6.26 0.70 -7.82
CA LEU A 133 -5.22 1.66 -7.47
C LEU A 133 -5.18 2.85 -8.42
N ALA A 134 -5.41 2.61 -9.71
CA ALA A 134 -5.55 3.68 -10.69
C ALA A 134 -6.76 4.57 -10.38
N ALA A 135 -7.90 3.98 -9.99
CA ALA A 135 -9.11 4.69 -9.61
C ALA A 135 -8.95 5.46 -8.29
N TYR A 136 -8.23 4.90 -7.34
CA TYR A 136 -7.90 5.59 -6.08
C TYR A 136 -7.12 6.88 -6.35
N HIS A 137 -6.09 6.82 -7.20
CA HIS A 137 -5.20 7.94 -7.47
C HIS A 137 -5.75 8.93 -8.53
N ALA A 138 -6.29 8.43 -9.63
CA ALA A 138 -6.75 9.28 -10.75
C ALA A 138 -8.22 9.68 -10.67
N GLY A 139 -8.97 9.05 -9.77
CA GLY A 139 -10.40 9.21 -9.62
C GLY A 139 -11.22 8.15 -10.38
N ARG A 140 -12.23 7.61 -9.69
CA ARG A 140 -13.13 6.55 -10.17
C ARG A 140 -13.77 6.86 -11.53
N GLY A 141 -14.32 8.07 -11.68
CA GLY A 141 -15.00 8.45 -12.93
C GLY A 141 -14.07 8.49 -14.15
N ARG A 142 -12.81 8.87 -13.94
CA ARG A 142 -11.81 8.87 -15.01
C ARG A 142 -11.45 7.46 -15.45
N VAL A 143 -11.28 6.55 -14.49
CA VAL A 143 -10.96 5.15 -14.78
C VAL A 143 -12.13 4.46 -15.49
N ASN A 144 -13.37 4.73 -15.11
CA ASN A 144 -14.53 4.24 -15.85
C ASN A 144 -14.51 4.70 -17.31
N GLY A 145 -14.18 5.98 -17.56
CA GLY A 145 -14.00 6.46 -18.94
C GLY A 145 -12.85 5.77 -19.70
N TRP A 146 -11.77 5.37 -19.01
CA TRP A 146 -10.69 4.59 -19.63
C TRP A 146 -11.14 3.16 -19.96
N LEU A 147 -11.97 2.55 -19.13
CA LEU A 147 -12.50 1.20 -19.36
C LEU A 147 -13.48 1.14 -20.53
N GLU A 148 -14.11 2.25 -20.89
CA GLU A 148 -14.99 2.38 -22.06
C GLU A 148 -14.22 2.56 -23.39
N ASP A 149 -12.92 2.92 -23.34
CA ASP A 149 -12.07 3.07 -24.53
C ASP A 149 -11.40 1.75 -24.90
N GLU A 150 -11.80 1.16 -26.03
CA GLU A 150 -11.26 -0.12 -26.54
C GLU A 150 -9.72 -0.10 -26.75
N LYS A 151 -9.09 1.08 -26.88
CA LYS A 151 -7.64 1.21 -26.99
C LYS A 151 -6.94 1.04 -25.65
N ILE A 152 -7.61 1.36 -24.55
CA ILE A 152 -7.10 1.35 -23.19
C ILE A 152 -7.52 0.08 -22.46
N SER A 153 -8.72 -0.43 -22.74
CA SER A 153 -9.27 -1.65 -22.16
C SER A 153 -9.91 -2.51 -23.24
N SER A 154 -9.44 -3.73 -23.40
CA SER A 154 -9.98 -4.66 -24.40
C SER A 154 -11.20 -5.45 -23.92
N ASP A 155 -11.44 -5.50 -22.61
CA ASP A 155 -12.50 -6.27 -21.95
C ASP A 155 -13.51 -5.39 -21.19
N GLY A 156 -13.28 -4.07 -21.14
CA GLY A 156 -14.10 -3.13 -20.37
C GLY A 156 -13.94 -3.25 -18.84
N LYS A 157 -12.98 -4.06 -18.36
CA LYS A 157 -12.79 -4.38 -16.94
C LYS A 157 -11.36 -4.14 -16.45
N THR A 158 -10.39 -4.39 -17.33
CA THR A 158 -8.97 -4.31 -17.01
C THR A 158 -8.28 -3.28 -17.89
N LEU A 159 -7.45 -2.44 -17.30
CA LEU A 159 -6.64 -1.48 -18.06
C LEU A 159 -5.44 -2.20 -18.70
N ASN A 160 -5.33 -2.20 -20.04
CA ASN A 160 -4.14 -2.69 -20.74
C ASN A 160 -2.96 -1.76 -20.52
N GLU A 161 -3.23 -0.46 -20.38
CA GLU A 161 -2.28 0.58 -19.99
C GLU A 161 -2.95 1.65 -19.14
N ILE A 162 -2.18 2.34 -18.33
CA ILE A 162 -2.67 3.49 -17.55
C ILE A 162 -2.20 4.77 -18.26
N PRO A 163 -3.13 5.57 -18.84
CA PRO A 163 -2.77 6.68 -19.74
C PRO A 163 -1.99 7.82 -19.07
N ILE A 164 -2.17 7.99 -17.75
CA ILE A 164 -1.50 9.05 -16.99
C ILE A 164 -0.21 8.48 -16.37
N PRO A 165 0.99 8.98 -16.74
CA PRO A 165 2.27 8.47 -16.26
C PRO A 165 2.41 8.50 -14.73
N GLU A 166 1.91 9.55 -14.07
CA GLU A 166 1.92 9.70 -12.62
C GLU A 166 1.10 8.59 -11.95
N THR A 167 -0.08 8.30 -12.50
CA THR A 167 -0.94 7.22 -12.00
C THR A 167 -0.31 5.86 -12.23
N ALA A 168 0.28 5.62 -13.41
CA ALA A 168 1.01 4.38 -13.69
C ALA A 168 2.20 4.19 -12.74
N HIS A 169 2.92 5.27 -12.41
CA HIS A 169 4.00 5.25 -11.44
C HIS A 169 3.49 4.97 -10.01
N TYR A 170 2.39 5.59 -9.63
CA TYR A 170 1.72 5.33 -8.34
C TYR A 170 1.35 3.86 -8.18
N VAL A 171 0.64 3.28 -9.14
CA VAL A 171 0.24 1.87 -9.13
C VAL A 171 1.46 0.95 -8.95
N LYS A 172 2.54 1.20 -9.70
CA LYS A 172 3.81 0.45 -9.53
C LYS A 172 4.41 0.59 -8.14
N LYS A 173 4.34 1.78 -7.53
CA LYS A 173 4.85 2.01 -6.17
C LYS A 173 4.04 1.26 -5.13
N VAL A 174 2.71 1.32 -5.21
CA VAL A 174 1.84 0.60 -4.26
C VAL A 174 2.05 -0.90 -4.40
N ASN A 175 2.06 -1.45 -5.60
CA ASN A 175 2.31 -2.88 -5.82
C ASN A 175 3.68 -3.34 -5.29
N LYS A 176 4.71 -2.51 -5.46
CA LYS A 176 6.03 -2.79 -4.86
C LYS A 176 5.94 -2.82 -3.34
N ALA A 177 5.26 -1.86 -2.73
CA ALA A 177 5.09 -1.81 -1.29
C ALA A 177 4.24 -3.00 -0.78
N LEU A 178 3.14 -3.33 -1.45
CA LEU A 178 2.29 -4.47 -1.15
C LEU A 178 3.09 -5.78 -1.17
N ASN A 179 3.87 -6.00 -2.22
CA ASN A 179 4.74 -7.18 -2.30
C ASN A 179 5.77 -7.22 -1.15
N VAL A 180 6.28 -6.08 -0.71
CA VAL A 180 7.17 -6.03 0.47
C VAL A 180 6.41 -6.39 1.75
N TYR A 181 5.23 -5.84 1.99
CA TYR A 181 4.43 -6.16 3.17
C TYR A 181 4.08 -7.64 3.21
N ASN A 182 3.58 -8.22 2.12
CA ASN A 182 3.23 -9.65 2.02
C ASN A 182 4.41 -10.61 2.29
N ASN A 183 5.66 -10.17 2.05
CA ASN A 183 6.84 -11.01 2.26
C ASN A 183 7.58 -10.74 3.59
N LEU A 184 7.27 -9.63 4.24
CA LEU A 184 7.99 -9.17 5.42
C LEU A 184 7.25 -9.48 6.72
N TYR A 185 5.94 -9.57 6.64
CA TYR A 185 5.03 -9.80 7.76
C TYR A 185 4.10 -10.98 7.52
#